data_61189cafc73a55f5d8ba8d4d2b0f0cda
#
_entry.id   61189cafc73a55f5d8ba8d4d2b0f0cda
#
_cell.length_a   1.000
_cell.length_b   1.000
_cell.length_c   1.000
_cell.angle_alpha   90.00
_cell.angle_beta   90.00
_cell.angle_gamma   90.00
#
_symmetry.space_group_name_H-M   'P 1'
#
loop_
_entity.id
_entity.type
_entity.pdbx_description
1 polymer ?
#
loop_
_entity_poly.entity_id
_entity_poly.type
_entity_poly.pdbx_seq_one_letter_code
_entity_poly.pdbx_strand_id
1 'polypeptide(L)'
;PRIWARTAAAQGHRIYAYPLVEENTVSLQEYTEQVCPVNIGAFDSLLKTLLEHGIEKVVMIGKVNKDHLFSLDFDKRMQKVLASLDNLNDDSILRAVAAEFISEGLEVIPQMTYLEDLIPEPGILTDDTPPPELKKDMKFGFSTALKIGELDIGQTVIVRDQTVLAVEAAEGTDQTIKRGGRLAGGGIVMAKVCKPGQDHRLDIPTLGLNTIENLISVEARGLILEAGKTFLLDKNKFIEKANRAGITVIAVDSESFAKSGDLPWDM
;
A
#
# COMPACT_ATOMS: atom_id res chain seq x y z
N PRO A 1 2.27 -2.28 10.58
CA PRO A 1 2.38 -1.58 11.88
C PRO A 1 3.68 -1.90 12.62
N ARG A 2 4.05 -3.20 12.79
CA ARG A 2 5.22 -3.62 13.56
C ARG A 2 6.55 -3.00 13.09
N ILE A 3 6.80 -2.97 11.77
CA ILE A 3 8.03 -2.38 11.22
C ILE A 3 8.10 -0.89 11.58
N TRP A 4 7.00 -0.17 11.39
CA TRP A 4 6.89 1.24 11.74
C TRP A 4 7.17 1.50 13.22
N ALA A 5 6.48 0.75 14.12
CA ALA A 5 6.67 0.88 15.56
C ALA A 5 8.13 0.61 15.98
N ARG A 6 8.74 -0.46 15.45
CA ARG A 6 10.16 -0.79 15.70
C ARG A 6 11.10 0.33 15.28
N THR A 7 10.89 0.87 14.06
CA THR A 7 11.80 1.90 13.53
C THR A 7 11.66 3.22 14.28
N ALA A 8 10.43 3.65 14.57
CA ALA A 8 10.18 4.85 15.35
C ALA A 8 10.70 4.73 16.81
N ALA A 9 10.52 3.57 17.45
CA ALA A 9 11.08 3.30 18.79
C ALA A 9 12.61 3.35 18.79
N ALA A 10 13.26 2.80 17.76
CA ALA A 10 14.72 2.85 17.61
C ALA A 10 15.24 4.30 17.44
N GLN A 11 14.42 5.23 16.98
CA GLN A 11 14.72 6.65 16.89
C GLN A 11 14.38 7.43 18.18
N GLY A 12 13.97 6.76 19.25
CA GLY A 12 13.72 7.35 20.57
C GLY A 12 12.30 7.89 20.76
N HIS A 13 11.36 7.58 19.86
CA HIS A 13 9.98 7.99 20.02
C HIS A 13 9.24 7.06 21.00
N ARG A 14 8.40 7.64 21.86
CA ARG A 14 7.45 6.89 22.68
C ARG A 14 6.21 6.58 21.86
N ILE A 15 5.86 5.31 21.76
CA ILE A 15 4.79 4.84 20.89
C ILE A 15 3.68 4.22 21.72
N TYR A 16 2.46 4.63 21.44
CA TYR A 16 1.24 4.02 21.95
C TYR A 16 0.51 3.37 20.79
N ALA A 17 0.11 2.13 20.93
CA ALA A 17 -0.58 1.41 19.87
C ALA A 17 -2.07 1.22 20.21
N TYR A 18 -2.94 1.53 19.24
CA TYR A 18 -4.38 1.39 19.34
C TYR A 18 -4.88 0.44 18.24
N PRO A 19 -4.63 -0.87 18.38
CA PRO A 19 -5.01 -1.84 17.36
C PRO A 19 -6.53 -1.99 17.27
N LEU A 20 -7.04 -1.96 16.04
CA LEU A 20 -8.44 -2.20 15.70
C LEU A 20 -8.75 -3.71 15.59
N VAL A 21 -7.71 -4.54 15.53
CA VAL A 21 -7.79 -5.99 15.38
C VAL A 21 -6.88 -6.63 16.42
N GLU A 22 -7.41 -7.58 17.20
CA GLU A 22 -6.69 -8.22 18.31
C GLU A 22 -5.41 -8.95 17.90
N GLU A 23 -5.36 -9.52 16.70
CA GLU A 23 -4.22 -10.26 16.16
C GLU A 23 -2.91 -9.44 16.13
N ASN A 24 -3.00 -8.11 16.07
CA ASN A 24 -1.86 -7.21 16.05
C ASN A 24 -1.32 -6.86 17.44
N THR A 25 -2.05 -7.17 18.50
CA THR A 25 -1.74 -6.72 19.87
C THR A 25 -0.39 -7.25 20.36
N VAL A 26 -0.15 -8.56 20.25
CA VAL A 26 1.07 -9.22 20.77
C VAL A 26 2.31 -8.73 20.01
N SER A 27 2.22 -8.53 18.71
CA SER A 27 3.36 -8.15 17.87
C SER A 27 3.85 -6.71 18.08
N LEU A 28 3.06 -5.86 18.73
CA LEU A 28 3.36 -4.44 18.99
C LEU A 28 3.91 -4.18 20.38
N GLN A 29 3.65 -5.07 21.35
CA GLN A 29 4.05 -4.86 22.76
C GLN A 29 5.55 -4.63 22.93
N GLU A 30 6.39 -5.23 22.10
CA GLU A 30 7.85 -5.11 22.17
C GLU A 30 8.36 -3.68 21.87
N TYR A 31 7.60 -2.91 21.09
CA TYR A 31 8.03 -1.62 20.53
C TYR A 31 7.19 -0.43 21.01
N THR A 32 6.28 -0.67 21.94
CA THR A 32 5.33 0.36 22.40
C THR A 32 5.31 0.46 23.92
N GLU A 33 5.08 1.67 24.44
CA GLU A 33 4.86 1.91 25.87
C GLU A 33 3.60 1.19 26.36
N GLN A 34 2.57 1.23 25.53
CA GLN A 34 1.27 0.64 25.81
C GLN A 34 0.56 0.20 24.55
N VAL A 35 -0.17 -0.92 24.65
CA VAL A 35 -1.08 -1.38 23.61
C VAL A 35 -2.49 -1.34 24.17
N CYS A 36 -3.34 -0.49 23.60
CA CYS A 36 -4.73 -0.27 24.00
C CYS A 36 -5.65 -0.69 22.85
N PRO A 37 -6.15 -1.95 22.81
CA PRO A 37 -7.11 -2.35 21.79
C PRO A 37 -8.34 -1.44 21.81
N VAL A 38 -8.79 -1.03 20.64
CA VAL A 38 -9.91 -0.10 20.51
C VAL A 38 -10.98 -0.64 19.57
N ASN A 39 -12.22 -0.23 19.82
CA ASN A 39 -13.31 -0.47 18.90
C ASN A 39 -13.47 0.75 18.00
N ILE A 40 -13.30 0.57 16.69
CA ILE A 40 -13.48 1.66 15.71
C ILE A 40 -14.88 2.28 15.76
N GLY A 41 -15.89 1.53 16.20
CA GLY A 41 -17.24 2.05 16.41
C GLY A 41 -17.35 3.07 17.55
N ALA A 42 -16.41 3.05 18.51
CA ALA A 42 -16.37 3.95 19.68
C ALA A 42 -15.35 5.07 19.48
N PHE A 43 -15.49 5.85 18.42
CA PHE A 43 -14.48 6.83 17.98
C PHE A 43 -14.29 7.98 18.97
N ASP A 44 -15.35 8.46 19.63
CA ASP A 44 -15.26 9.45 20.71
C ASP A 44 -14.41 8.93 21.88
N SER A 45 -14.54 7.65 22.21
CA SER A 45 -13.73 7.03 23.27
C SER A 45 -12.26 6.95 22.88
N LEU A 46 -11.96 6.61 21.60
CA LEU A 46 -10.62 6.60 21.09
C LEU A 46 -9.98 7.99 21.20
N LEU A 47 -10.65 9.03 20.69
CA LEU A 47 -10.16 10.40 20.75
C LEU A 47 -9.86 10.85 22.18
N LYS A 48 -10.77 10.59 23.10
CA LYS A 48 -10.59 10.90 24.53
C LYS A 48 -9.36 10.19 25.09
N THR A 49 -9.17 8.92 24.80
CA THR A 49 -8.02 8.13 25.26
C THR A 49 -6.71 8.69 24.70
N LEU A 50 -6.67 9.08 23.42
CA LEU A 50 -5.50 9.70 22.81
C LEU A 50 -5.10 10.99 23.52
N LEU A 51 -6.06 11.86 23.78
CA LEU A 51 -5.84 13.14 24.47
C LEU A 51 -5.41 12.93 25.94
N GLU A 52 -6.03 11.99 26.65
CA GLU A 52 -5.64 11.64 28.03
C GLU A 52 -4.22 11.07 28.12
N HIS A 53 -3.75 10.35 27.10
CA HIS A 53 -2.37 9.86 27.01
C HIS A 53 -1.38 10.94 26.51
N GLY A 54 -1.83 12.16 26.23
CA GLY A 54 -1.01 13.25 25.72
C GLY A 54 -0.42 12.97 24.34
N ILE A 55 -1.17 12.26 23.50
CA ILE A 55 -0.76 12.00 22.11
C ILE A 55 -0.91 13.30 21.31
N GLU A 56 0.13 13.64 20.56
CA GLU A 56 0.15 14.80 19.67
C GLU A 56 0.14 14.39 18.20
N LYS A 57 0.70 13.21 17.88
CA LYS A 57 0.86 12.71 16.51
C LYS A 57 0.23 11.33 16.35
N VAL A 58 -0.50 11.15 15.26
CA VAL A 58 -1.16 9.89 14.92
C VAL A 58 -0.70 9.43 13.55
N VAL A 59 -0.37 8.14 13.43
CA VAL A 59 -0.21 7.47 12.15
C VAL A 59 -1.31 6.41 12.00
N MET A 60 -2.01 6.45 10.89
CA MET A 60 -3.01 5.46 10.53
C MET A 60 -2.34 4.40 9.64
N ILE A 61 -2.05 3.21 10.18
CA ILE A 61 -1.26 2.20 9.46
C ILE A 61 -1.81 0.79 9.64
N GLY A 62 -1.90 0.05 8.57
CA GLY A 62 -2.43 -1.31 8.53
C GLY A 62 -3.62 -1.43 7.61
N LYS A 63 -4.22 -2.61 7.57
CA LYS A 63 -5.40 -2.90 6.74
C LYS A 63 -6.60 -3.21 7.65
N VAL A 64 -7.72 -2.59 7.36
CA VAL A 64 -9.02 -2.88 7.98
C VAL A 64 -9.93 -3.50 6.92
N ASN A 65 -10.52 -4.64 7.22
CA ASN A 65 -11.47 -5.28 6.31
C ASN A 65 -12.83 -4.60 6.41
N LYS A 66 -13.41 -4.25 5.25
CA LYS A 66 -14.73 -3.60 5.16
C LYS A 66 -15.85 -4.41 5.82
N ASP A 67 -15.78 -5.73 5.76
CA ASP A 67 -16.78 -6.61 6.36
C ASP A 67 -16.94 -6.37 7.85
N HIS A 68 -15.88 -5.96 8.53
CA HIS A 68 -15.94 -5.58 9.95
C HIS A 68 -16.56 -4.19 10.16
N LEU A 69 -16.36 -3.25 9.22
CA LEU A 69 -16.91 -1.89 9.34
C LEU A 69 -18.44 -1.86 9.31
N PHE A 70 -19.06 -2.64 8.40
CA PHE A 70 -20.52 -2.65 8.24
C PHE A 70 -21.27 -3.40 9.35
N SER A 71 -20.56 -4.15 10.19
CA SER A 71 -21.16 -4.92 11.32
C SER A 71 -21.04 -4.22 12.67
N LEU A 72 -20.49 -3.01 12.73
CA LEU A 72 -20.22 -2.29 13.97
C LEU A 72 -21.35 -1.30 14.34
N ASP A 73 -21.66 -1.23 15.64
CA ASP A 73 -22.44 -0.14 16.19
C ASP A 73 -21.54 1.09 16.35
N PHE A 74 -21.79 2.10 15.51
CA PHE A 74 -21.04 3.35 15.55
C PHE A 74 -21.63 4.32 16.58
N ASP A 75 -20.73 5.01 17.32
CA ASP A 75 -21.11 6.11 18.15
C ASP A 75 -21.65 7.31 17.34
N LYS A 76 -22.20 8.31 18.03
CA LYS A 76 -22.83 9.46 17.37
C LYS A 76 -21.86 10.26 16.51
N ARG A 77 -20.57 10.30 16.88
CA ARG A 77 -19.56 11.04 16.14
C ARG A 77 -19.25 10.33 14.83
N MET A 78 -18.94 9.04 14.88
CA MET A 78 -18.67 8.25 13.68
C MET A 78 -19.91 8.20 12.75
N GLN A 79 -21.13 8.11 13.30
CA GLN A 79 -22.36 8.19 12.51
C GLN A 79 -22.45 9.51 11.73
N LYS A 80 -22.11 10.66 12.36
CA LYS A 80 -22.09 11.96 11.68
C LYS A 80 -21.01 12.02 10.60
N VAL A 81 -19.80 11.50 10.88
CA VAL A 81 -18.70 11.43 9.92
C VAL A 81 -19.14 10.66 8.69
N LEU A 82 -19.68 9.45 8.87
CA LEU A 82 -20.12 8.62 7.74
C LEU A 82 -21.31 9.25 6.98
N ALA A 83 -22.24 9.89 7.67
CA ALA A 83 -23.38 10.56 7.06
C ALA A 83 -23.02 11.83 6.26
N SER A 84 -21.84 12.40 6.49
CA SER A 84 -21.33 13.56 5.74
C SER A 84 -20.62 13.21 4.44
N LEU A 85 -20.39 11.91 4.17
CA LEU A 85 -19.66 11.45 2.98
C LEU A 85 -20.60 11.23 1.80
N ASP A 86 -20.18 11.71 0.62
CA ASP A 86 -20.89 11.46 -0.64
C ASP A 86 -20.79 10.00 -1.10
N ASN A 87 -19.72 9.32 -0.69
CA ASN A 87 -19.49 7.90 -0.96
C ASN A 87 -18.73 7.25 0.21
N LEU A 88 -18.85 5.93 0.34
CA LEU A 88 -18.21 5.13 1.39
C LEU A 88 -17.04 4.32 0.85
N ASN A 89 -16.25 4.88 -0.07
CA ASN A 89 -14.99 4.25 -0.45
C ASN A 89 -13.92 4.42 0.66
N ASP A 90 -12.88 3.60 0.62
CA ASP A 90 -11.87 3.56 1.68
C ASP A 90 -11.17 4.90 1.87
N ASP A 91 -10.83 5.59 0.77
CA ASP A 91 -10.13 6.88 0.80
C ASP A 91 -10.99 7.96 1.47
N SER A 92 -12.29 8.03 1.13
CA SER A 92 -13.22 9.00 1.73
C SER A 92 -13.37 8.78 3.23
N ILE A 93 -13.51 7.53 3.67
CA ILE A 93 -13.61 7.19 5.10
C ILE A 93 -12.32 7.54 5.83
N LEU A 94 -11.16 7.14 5.30
CA LEU A 94 -9.86 7.43 5.91
C LEU A 94 -9.60 8.92 6.03
N ARG A 95 -9.92 9.71 4.99
CA ARG A 95 -9.79 11.19 5.00
C ARG A 95 -10.70 11.82 6.06
N ALA A 96 -11.93 11.36 6.17
CA ALA A 96 -12.87 11.88 7.17
C ALA A 96 -12.40 11.58 8.59
N VAL A 97 -11.91 10.37 8.85
CA VAL A 97 -11.32 9.99 10.15
C VAL A 97 -10.08 10.85 10.45
N ALA A 98 -9.22 11.06 9.46
CA ALA A 98 -8.04 11.94 9.61
C ALA A 98 -8.45 13.39 9.91
N ALA A 99 -9.49 13.90 9.26
CA ALA A 99 -10.02 15.24 9.52
C ALA A 99 -10.54 15.39 10.96
N GLU A 100 -11.17 14.35 11.51
CA GLU A 100 -11.61 14.34 12.92
C GLU A 100 -10.41 14.38 13.88
N PHE A 101 -9.33 13.63 13.63
CA PHE A 101 -8.10 13.74 14.44
C PHE A 101 -7.53 15.16 14.40
N ILE A 102 -7.45 15.76 13.21
CA ILE A 102 -6.94 17.11 13.03
C ILE A 102 -7.83 18.14 13.73
N SER A 103 -9.16 17.97 13.72
CA SER A 103 -10.11 18.89 14.39
C SER A 103 -9.95 18.91 15.91
N GLU A 104 -9.43 17.83 16.48
CA GLU A 104 -9.10 17.70 17.91
C GLU A 104 -7.64 18.12 18.23
N GLY A 105 -6.93 18.69 17.26
CA GLY A 105 -5.57 19.20 17.45
C GLY A 105 -4.47 18.15 17.30
N LEU A 106 -4.77 16.96 16.82
CA LEU A 106 -3.78 15.91 16.55
C LEU A 106 -3.16 16.09 15.17
N GLU A 107 -1.85 15.88 15.05
CA GLU A 107 -1.15 15.84 13.77
C GLU A 107 -1.25 14.42 13.16
N VAL A 108 -1.84 14.30 11.96
CA VAL A 108 -1.84 13.03 11.21
C VAL A 108 -0.59 12.98 10.34
N ILE A 109 0.38 12.15 10.73
CA ILE A 109 1.66 12.02 10.03
C ILE A 109 1.61 10.95 8.93
N PRO A 110 2.43 11.09 7.86
CA PRO A 110 2.48 10.11 6.78
C PRO A 110 2.92 8.72 7.26
N GLN A 111 2.34 7.68 6.66
CA GLN A 111 2.77 6.28 6.88
C GLN A 111 4.24 6.05 6.53
N MET A 112 4.80 6.83 5.59
CA MET A 112 6.18 6.75 5.14
C MET A 112 7.19 7.24 6.19
N THR A 113 6.74 8.06 7.14
CA THR A 113 7.61 8.58 8.21
C THR A 113 8.33 7.44 8.92
N TYR A 114 9.64 7.49 9.00
CA TYR A 114 10.55 6.45 9.52
C TYR A 114 10.67 5.17 8.67
N LEU A 115 10.09 5.13 7.47
CA LEU A 115 10.10 3.96 6.59
C LEU A 115 10.69 4.25 5.19
N GLU A 116 11.49 5.29 5.06
CA GLU A 116 12.09 5.74 3.80
C GLU A 116 12.89 4.61 3.12
N ASP A 117 13.57 3.76 3.89
CA ASP A 117 14.35 2.62 3.38
C ASP A 117 13.49 1.55 2.69
N LEU A 118 12.18 1.54 2.96
CA LEU A 118 11.24 0.59 2.34
C LEU A 118 10.69 1.10 1.01
N ILE A 119 11.04 2.32 0.63
CA ILE A 119 10.55 2.97 -0.59
C ILE A 119 11.66 2.85 -1.64
N PRO A 120 11.43 2.15 -2.74
CA PRO A 120 12.43 2.02 -3.78
C PRO A 120 12.59 3.32 -4.57
N GLU A 121 13.85 3.68 -4.77
CA GLU A 121 14.26 4.70 -5.73
C GLU A 121 14.06 4.22 -7.18
N PRO A 122 13.94 5.13 -8.16
CA PRO A 122 13.85 4.76 -9.56
C PRO A 122 15.05 3.93 -10.01
N GLY A 123 14.82 2.83 -10.72
CA GLY A 123 15.88 1.97 -11.22
C GLY A 123 15.47 0.52 -11.43
N ILE A 124 16.39 -0.28 -11.92
CA ILE A 124 16.29 -1.74 -11.97
C ILE A 124 16.72 -2.26 -10.61
N LEU A 125 15.82 -2.97 -9.93
CA LEU A 125 16.06 -3.45 -8.56
C LEU A 125 16.64 -4.86 -8.51
N THR A 126 16.50 -5.63 -9.58
CA THR A 126 17.06 -6.99 -9.78
C THR A 126 18.34 -6.95 -10.60
N ASP A 127 19.06 -8.08 -10.65
CA ASP A 127 20.37 -8.16 -11.29
C ASP A 127 20.29 -8.07 -12.82
N ASP A 128 19.20 -8.58 -13.41
CA ASP A 128 19.05 -8.68 -14.86
C ASP A 128 18.29 -7.50 -15.47
N THR A 129 18.80 -7.01 -16.60
CA THR A 129 18.09 -6.04 -17.44
C THR A 129 17.00 -6.76 -18.26
N PRO A 130 15.75 -6.23 -18.31
CA PRO A 130 14.69 -6.88 -19.06
C PRO A 130 14.98 -6.95 -20.57
N PRO A 131 14.67 -8.08 -21.24
CA PRO A 131 14.77 -8.18 -22.69
C PRO A 131 13.73 -7.31 -23.40
N PRO A 132 13.90 -7.02 -24.72
CA PRO A 132 13.10 -6.03 -25.45
C PRO A 132 11.59 -6.26 -25.40
N GLU A 133 11.14 -7.52 -25.45
CA GLU A 133 9.71 -7.86 -25.35
C GLU A 133 9.17 -7.55 -23.94
N LEU A 134 9.93 -7.85 -22.90
CA LEU A 134 9.52 -7.58 -21.52
C LEU A 134 9.48 -6.07 -21.23
N LYS A 135 10.40 -5.30 -21.82
CA LYS A 135 10.38 -3.82 -21.77
C LYS A 135 9.07 -3.25 -22.32
N LYS A 136 8.59 -3.78 -23.45
CA LYS A 136 7.32 -3.36 -24.06
C LYS A 136 6.13 -3.63 -23.13
N ASP A 137 6.08 -4.81 -22.55
CA ASP A 137 5.03 -5.19 -21.62
C ASP A 137 5.06 -4.35 -20.35
N MET A 138 6.24 -4.10 -19.78
CA MET A 138 6.41 -3.23 -18.62
C MET A 138 5.94 -1.80 -18.91
N LYS A 139 6.36 -1.22 -20.02
CA LYS A 139 5.94 0.13 -20.44
C LYS A 139 4.43 0.22 -20.65
N PHE A 140 3.86 -0.73 -21.36
CA PHE A 140 2.43 -0.81 -21.59
C PHE A 140 1.64 -0.99 -20.29
N GLY A 141 2.09 -1.92 -19.44
CA GLY A 141 1.47 -2.18 -18.15
C GLY A 141 1.49 -0.97 -17.22
N PHE A 142 2.64 -0.28 -17.12
CA PHE A 142 2.76 0.91 -16.26
C PHE A 142 1.89 2.06 -16.75
N SER A 143 1.92 2.37 -18.06
CA SER A 143 1.02 3.37 -18.65
C SER A 143 -0.46 3.05 -18.44
N THR A 144 -0.83 1.78 -18.54
CA THR A 144 -2.20 1.32 -18.32
C THR A 144 -2.60 1.43 -16.85
N ALA A 145 -1.70 1.02 -15.92
CA ALA A 145 -1.95 1.10 -14.49
C ALA A 145 -2.18 2.55 -14.02
N LEU A 146 -1.41 3.51 -14.54
CA LEU A 146 -1.62 4.94 -14.27
C LEU A 146 -3.04 5.39 -14.67
N LYS A 147 -3.49 5.03 -15.87
CA LYS A 147 -4.84 5.39 -16.36
C LYS A 147 -5.96 4.74 -15.55
N ILE A 148 -5.79 3.48 -15.14
CA ILE A 148 -6.76 2.77 -14.29
C ILE A 148 -6.79 3.39 -12.89
N GLY A 149 -5.63 3.84 -12.38
CA GLY A 149 -5.53 4.62 -11.13
C GLY A 149 -6.28 5.95 -11.22
N GLU A 150 -6.16 6.69 -12.34
CA GLU A 150 -6.88 7.94 -12.57
C GLU A 150 -8.41 7.76 -12.55
N LEU A 151 -8.90 6.59 -12.99
CA LEU A 151 -10.31 6.23 -12.94
C LEU A 151 -10.80 5.71 -11.59
N ASP A 152 -9.92 5.63 -10.60
CA ASP A 152 -10.17 5.07 -9.26
C ASP A 152 -10.72 3.62 -9.28
N ILE A 153 -10.44 2.84 -10.34
CA ILE A 153 -10.86 1.45 -10.45
C ILE A 153 -9.98 0.55 -9.60
N GLY A 154 -8.67 0.75 -9.69
CA GLY A 154 -7.66 -0.05 -8.99
C GLY A 154 -6.26 0.51 -9.22
N GLN A 155 -5.25 -0.24 -8.79
CA GLN A 155 -3.85 0.22 -8.86
C GLN A 155 -2.89 -0.85 -9.36
N THR A 156 -3.40 -2.03 -9.76
CA THR A 156 -2.61 -3.14 -10.30
C THR A 156 -3.20 -3.62 -11.61
N VAL A 157 -2.33 -3.80 -12.60
CA VAL A 157 -2.68 -4.35 -13.92
C VAL A 157 -1.73 -5.50 -14.24
N ILE A 158 -2.29 -6.59 -14.75
CA ILE A 158 -1.55 -7.74 -15.26
C ILE A 158 -1.61 -7.73 -16.77
N VAL A 159 -0.43 -7.79 -17.40
CA VAL A 159 -0.30 -7.75 -18.85
C VAL A 159 0.59 -8.88 -19.37
N ARG A 160 0.41 -9.23 -20.64
CA ARG A 160 1.31 -10.05 -21.43
C ARG A 160 1.12 -9.71 -22.91
N ASP A 161 2.21 -9.66 -23.65
CA ASP A 161 2.21 -9.36 -25.10
C ASP A 161 1.40 -8.08 -25.41
N GLN A 162 1.58 -7.04 -24.59
CA GLN A 162 0.86 -5.74 -24.62
C GLN A 162 -0.67 -5.88 -24.58
N THR A 163 -1.16 -6.95 -23.92
CA THR A 163 -2.59 -7.21 -23.71
C THR A 163 -2.89 -7.19 -22.21
N VAL A 164 -3.92 -6.46 -21.81
CA VAL A 164 -4.40 -6.46 -20.42
C VAL A 164 -5.16 -7.77 -20.15
N LEU A 165 -4.69 -8.55 -19.18
CA LEU A 165 -5.30 -9.82 -18.78
C LEU A 165 -6.16 -9.66 -17.52
N ALA A 166 -5.75 -8.80 -16.61
CA ALA A 166 -6.48 -8.53 -15.38
C ALA A 166 -6.23 -7.10 -14.90
N VAL A 167 -7.26 -6.49 -14.33
CA VAL A 167 -7.19 -5.21 -13.62
C VAL A 167 -7.67 -5.47 -12.21
N GLU A 168 -6.94 -4.97 -11.22
CA GLU A 168 -7.35 -5.03 -9.82
C GLU A 168 -8.59 -4.17 -9.60
N ALA A 169 -9.56 -4.73 -8.90
CA ALA A 169 -10.73 -4.04 -8.38
C ALA A 169 -10.94 -4.44 -6.91
N ALA A 170 -12.15 -4.76 -6.51
CA ALA A 170 -12.47 -5.13 -5.13
C ALA A 170 -11.81 -6.43 -4.64
N GLU A 171 -11.39 -7.32 -5.57
CA GLU A 171 -10.75 -8.59 -5.24
C GLU A 171 -9.35 -8.46 -4.65
N GLY A 172 -8.67 -7.33 -4.89
CA GLY A 172 -7.32 -7.06 -4.44
C GLY A 172 -6.20 -7.71 -5.26
N THR A 173 -4.97 -7.27 -4.99
CA THR A 173 -3.77 -7.60 -5.78
C THR A 173 -3.52 -9.10 -5.95
N ASP A 174 -3.62 -9.89 -4.86
CA ASP A 174 -3.29 -11.31 -4.89
C ASP A 174 -4.21 -12.12 -5.81
N GLN A 175 -5.50 -11.83 -5.80
CA GLN A 175 -6.46 -12.50 -6.68
C GLN A 175 -6.30 -12.03 -8.13
N THR A 176 -5.96 -10.77 -8.34
CA THR A 176 -5.66 -10.22 -9.67
C THR A 176 -4.46 -10.90 -10.30
N ILE A 177 -3.37 -11.12 -9.54
CA ILE A 177 -2.19 -11.87 -10.01
C ILE A 177 -2.60 -13.29 -10.42
N LYS A 178 -3.30 -14.02 -9.55
CA LYS A 178 -3.72 -15.40 -9.81
C LYS A 178 -4.65 -15.49 -11.01
N ARG A 179 -5.59 -14.56 -11.17
CA ARG A 179 -6.50 -14.49 -12.32
C ARG A 179 -5.76 -14.21 -13.62
N GLY A 180 -4.89 -13.21 -13.64
CA GLY A 180 -4.08 -12.86 -14.81
C GLY A 180 -3.13 -14.00 -15.20
N GLY A 181 -2.43 -14.60 -14.24
CA GLY A 181 -1.53 -15.74 -14.47
C GLY A 181 -2.24 -16.96 -15.05
N ARG A 182 -3.43 -17.29 -14.54
CA ARG A 182 -4.26 -18.37 -15.08
C ARG A 182 -4.69 -18.12 -16.53
N LEU A 183 -5.06 -16.88 -16.87
CA LEU A 183 -5.45 -16.51 -18.22
C LEU A 183 -4.28 -16.56 -19.21
N ALA A 184 -3.09 -16.21 -18.76
CA ALA A 184 -1.89 -16.18 -19.58
C ALA A 184 -1.23 -17.56 -19.74
N GLY A 185 -1.36 -18.45 -18.76
CA GLY A 185 -0.53 -19.67 -18.68
C GLY A 185 0.94 -19.36 -18.39
N GLY A 186 1.24 -18.30 -17.63
CA GLY A 186 2.58 -17.84 -17.30
C GLY A 186 3.06 -16.63 -18.10
N GLY A 187 4.28 -16.16 -17.83
CA GLY A 187 4.95 -15.11 -18.60
C GLY A 187 4.40 -13.70 -18.42
N ILE A 188 3.64 -13.43 -17.37
CA ILE A 188 2.99 -12.14 -17.13
C ILE A 188 3.93 -11.06 -16.61
N VAL A 189 3.54 -9.82 -16.81
CA VAL A 189 4.06 -8.63 -16.12
C VAL A 189 2.97 -8.05 -15.24
N MET A 190 3.32 -7.75 -14.00
CA MET A 190 2.51 -6.97 -13.08
C MET A 190 2.98 -5.52 -13.08
N ALA A 191 2.06 -4.58 -13.24
CA ALA A 191 2.29 -3.17 -13.02
C ALA A 191 1.50 -2.71 -11.80
N LYS A 192 2.16 -2.00 -10.86
CA LYS A 192 1.51 -1.44 -9.66
C LYS A 192 1.90 0.01 -9.46
N VAL A 193 0.90 0.86 -9.31
CA VAL A 193 1.03 2.31 -9.13
C VAL A 193 0.28 2.78 -7.89
N CYS A 194 0.51 4.00 -7.48
CA CYS A 194 -0.33 4.71 -6.54
C CYS A 194 -1.45 5.43 -7.29
N LYS A 195 -2.66 5.46 -6.77
CA LYS A 195 -3.76 6.20 -7.39
C LYS A 195 -3.50 7.70 -7.29
N PRO A 196 -3.70 8.47 -8.37
CA PRO A 196 -3.67 9.93 -8.29
C PRO A 196 -4.67 10.46 -7.27
N GLY A 197 -4.24 11.41 -6.46
CA GLY A 197 -5.08 11.98 -5.43
C GLY A 197 -5.23 11.15 -4.15
N GLN A 198 -4.63 9.95 -4.08
CA GLN A 198 -4.55 9.18 -2.83
C GLN A 198 -3.75 9.96 -1.80
N ASP A 199 -4.28 10.04 -0.57
CA ASP A 199 -3.57 10.70 0.52
C ASP A 199 -2.49 9.75 1.08
N HIS A 200 -1.24 10.01 0.72
CA HIS A 200 -0.09 9.19 1.14
C HIS A 200 0.13 9.14 2.67
N ARG A 201 -0.58 9.99 3.42
CA ARG A 201 -0.59 9.87 4.89
C ARG A 201 -1.41 8.66 5.33
N LEU A 202 -2.41 8.25 4.54
CA LEU A 202 -3.48 7.34 4.94
C LEU A 202 -3.38 5.96 4.30
N ASP A 203 -2.93 5.90 3.05
CA ASP A 203 -2.79 4.64 2.32
C ASP A 203 -1.64 4.70 1.32
N ILE A 204 -0.80 3.68 1.33
CA ILE A 204 0.34 3.52 0.44
C ILE A 204 0.33 2.11 -0.15
N PRO A 205 0.38 1.96 -1.48
CA PRO A 205 0.53 0.67 -2.11
C PRO A 205 1.69 -0.11 -1.51
N THR A 206 1.43 -1.36 -1.15
CA THR A 206 2.41 -2.19 -0.45
C THR A 206 2.60 -3.51 -1.16
N LEU A 207 3.87 -3.89 -1.38
CA LEU A 207 4.31 -5.17 -1.88
C LEU A 207 5.13 -5.88 -0.82
N GLY A 208 4.89 -7.16 -0.62
CA GLY A 208 5.59 -7.98 0.36
C GLY A 208 5.88 -9.39 -0.15
N LEU A 209 6.42 -10.24 0.72
CA LEU A 209 6.83 -11.60 0.35
C LEU A 209 5.68 -12.43 -0.25
N ASN A 210 4.44 -12.23 0.20
CA ASN A 210 3.29 -12.90 -0.40
C ASN A 210 3.07 -12.51 -1.86
N THR A 211 3.31 -11.25 -2.22
CA THR A 211 3.19 -10.79 -3.61
C THR A 211 4.21 -11.46 -4.51
N ILE A 212 5.48 -11.52 -4.11
CA ILE A 212 6.50 -12.18 -4.93
C ILE A 212 6.25 -13.69 -5.03
N GLU A 213 5.75 -14.34 -3.99
CA GLU A 213 5.37 -15.75 -4.01
C GLU A 213 4.20 -16.01 -4.96
N ASN A 214 3.20 -15.14 -4.99
CA ASN A 214 2.11 -15.20 -5.96
C ASN A 214 2.63 -15.01 -7.39
N LEU A 215 3.54 -14.06 -7.64
CA LEU A 215 4.16 -13.86 -8.97
C LEU A 215 4.96 -15.09 -9.43
N ILE A 216 5.73 -15.69 -8.52
CA ILE A 216 6.46 -16.94 -8.79
C ILE A 216 5.50 -18.07 -9.14
N SER A 217 4.42 -18.22 -8.38
CA SER A 217 3.43 -19.30 -8.58
C SER A 217 2.72 -19.28 -9.94
N VAL A 218 2.70 -18.11 -10.58
CA VAL A 218 2.11 -17.91 -11.91
C VAL A 218 3.17 -17.70 -13.01
N GLU A 219 4.43 -18.02 -12.73
CA GLU A 219 5.54 -17.88 -13.67
C GLU A 219 5.63 -16.48 -14.28
N ALA A 220 5.49 -15.45 -13.45
CA ALA A 220 5.65 -14.07 -13.90
C ALA A 220 7.08 -13.80 -14.37
N ARG A 221 7.25 -12.89 -15.34
CA ARG A 221 8.56 -12.44 -15.84
C ARG A 221 8.96 -11.06 -15.36
N GLY A 222 8.00 -10.24 -14.96
CA GLY A 222 8.30 -8.87 -14.57
C GLY A 222 7.33 -8.26 -13.57
N LEU A 223 7.87 -7.33 -12.81
CA LEU A 223 7.15 -6.42 -11.92
C LEU A 223 7.65 -5.00 -12.17
N ILE A 224 6.75 -4.09 -12.47
CA ILE A 224 7.02 -2.67 -12.54
C ILE A 224 6.18 -1.95 -11.50
N LEU A 225 6.82 -1.11 -10.68
CA LEU A 225 6.17 -0.39 -9.61
C LEU A 225 6.50 1.10 -9.63
N GLU A 226 5.64 1.92 -9.02
CA GLU A 226 5.87 3.35 -8.90
C GLU A 226 6.87 3.64 -7.78
N ALA A 227 8.02 4.21 -8.17
CA ALA A 227 9.07 4.65 -7.25
C ALA A 227 8.60 5.79 -6.36
N GLY A 228 9.13 5.89 -5.15
CA GLY A 228 8.77 6.96 -4.22
C GLY A 228 7.37 6.85 -3.60
N LYS A 229 6.50 5.95 -4.11
CA LYS A 229 5.09 5.87 -3.73
C LYS A 229 4.59 4.45 -3.42
N THR A 230 5.49 3.47 -3.34
CA THR A 230 5.14 2.07 -3.06
C THR A 230 6.07 1.51 -2.00
N PHE A 231 5.53 0.90 -0.95
CA PHE A 231 6.34 0.14 0.00
C PHE A 231 6.75 -1.21 -0.58
N LEU A 232 8.02 -1.53 -0.44
CA LEU A 232 8.57 -2.84 -0.70
C LEU A 232 9.06 -3.46 0.62
N LEU A 233 8.19 -4.22 1.26
CA LEU A 233 8.48 -4.85 2.55
C LEU A 233 9.48 -6.00 2.37
N ASP A 234 10.38 -6.18 3.37
CA ASP A 234 11.44 -7.18 3.30
C ASP A 234 12.24 -7.10 1.99
N LYS A 235 12.55 -5.87 1.51
CA LYS A 235 13.13 -5.55 0.19
C LYS A 235 14.23 -6.52 -0.23
N ASN A 236 15.20 -6.79 0.64
CA ASN A 236 16.34 -7.67 0.29
C ASN A 236 15.87 -9.10 -0.02
N LYS A 237 14.98 -9.67 0.80
CA LYS A 237 14.41 -11.01 0.58
C LYS A 237 13.50 -11.04 -0.65
N PHE A 238 12.75 -9.96 -0.87
CA PHE A 238 11.88 -9.83 -2.05
C PHE A 238 12.71 -9.88 -3.34
N ILE A 239 13.75 -9.06 -3.42
CA ILE A 239 14.64 -9.00 -4.59
C ILE A 239 15.42 -10.30 -4.77
N GLU A 240 15.93 -10.91 -3.70
CA GLU A 240 16.57 -12.22 -3.77
C GLU A 240 15.64 -13.30 -4.35
N LYS A 241 14.37 -13.35 -3.92
CA LYS A 241 13.38 -14.27 -4.49
C LYS A 241 13.08 -13.96 -5.96
N ALA A 242 12.98 -12.67 -6.32
CA ALA A 242 12.76 -12.24 -7.70
C ALA A 242 13.91 -12.69 -8.61
N ASN A 243 15.17 -12.43 -8.22
CA ASN A 243 16.35 -12.85 -8.94
C ASN A 243 16.41 -14.37 -9.15
N ARG A 244 16.18 -15.15 -8.09
CA ARG A 244 16.15 -16.63 -8.16
C ARG A 244 15.07 -17.17 -9.10
N ALA A 245 13.95 -16.45 -9.21
CA ALA A 245 12.84 -16.83 -10.09
C ALA A 245 12.93 -16.26 -11.52
N GLY A 246 13.97 -15.45 -11.81
CA GLY A 246 14.11 -14.78 -13.11
C GLY A 246 13.02 -13.71 -13.36
N ILE A 247 12.53 -13.09 -12.28
CA ILE A 247 11.55 -12.00 -12.37
C ILE A 247 12.29 -10.67 -12.29
N THR A 248 12.25 -9.89 -13.37
CA THR A 248 12.80 -8.52 -13.36
C THR A 248 11.89 -7.58 -12.59
N VAL A 249 12.45 -6.85 -11.63
CA VAL A 249 11.73 -5.84 -10.82
C VAL A 249 12.30 -4.47 -11.10
N ILE A 250 11.45 -3.52 -11.48
CA ILE A 250 11.85 -2.13 -11.71
C ILE A 250 10.94 -1.16 -10.96
N ALA A 251 11.51 -0.04 -10.52
CA ALA A 251 10.82 1.10 -9.96
C ALA A 251 10.93 2.29 -10.90
N VAL A 252 9.82 2.99 -11.14
CA VAL A 252 9.71 4.07 -12.12
C VAL A 252 9.11 5.31 -11.48
N ASP A 253 9.75 6.45 -11.70
CA ASP A 253 9.17 7.74 -11.36
C ASP A 253 8.08 8.12 -12.36
N SER A 254 6.84 8.20 -11.87
CA SER A 254 5.68 8.45 -12.71
C SER A 254 5.65 9.83 -13.36
N GLU A 255 6.25 10.84 -12.71
CA GLU A 255 6.30 12.20 -13.26
C GLU A 255 7.29 12.30 -14.42
N SER A 256 8.47 11.68 -14.28
CA SER A 256 9.44 11.59 -15.36
C SER A 256 8.89 10.77 -16.51
N PHE A 257 8.25 9.63 -16.23
CA PHE A 257 7.62 8.80 -17.24
C PHE A 257 6.51 9.54 -18.00
N ALA A 258 5.69 10.33 -17.32
CA ALA A 258 4.64 11.13 -17.97
C ALA A 258 5.19 12.19 -18.93
N LYS A 259 6.39 12.71 -18.68
CA LYS A 259 7.04 13.76 -19.51
C LYS A 259 7.75 13.18 -20.72
N SER A 260 8.51 12.09 -20.58
CA SER A 260 9.36 11.55 -21.63
C SER A 260 8.90 10.19 -22.16
N GLY A 261 8.16 9.44 -21.35
CA GLY A 261 7.85 8.05 -21.62
C GLY A 261 9.05 7.10 -21.39
N ASP A 262 10.14 7.61 -20.79
CA ASP A 262 11.36 6.83 -20.57
C ASP A 262 11.26 5.98 -19.32
N LEU A 263 11.96 4.87 -19.34
CA LEU A 263 12.10 3.92 -18.26
C LEU A 263 13.59 3.77 -17.87
N PRO A 264 13.92 3.18 -16.72
CA PRO A 264 15.28 3.15 -16.21
C PRO A 264 16.35 2.58 -17.17
N TRP A 265 15.95 1.85 -18.18
CA TRP A 265 16.87 1.33 -19.21
C TRP A 265 17.01 2.25 -20.43
N ASP A 266 16.29 3.33 -20.53
CA ASP A 266 16.37 4.32 -21.62
C ASP A 266 17.31 5.47 -21.26
N MET A 267 17.72 5.54 -19.97
CA MET A 267 18.67 6.48 -19.41
C MET A 267 20.10 5.93 -19.47
#